data_e82a5b4d6fac543b5cc9d5ef1defb9fa
#
_entry.id   e82a5b4d6fac543b5cc9d5ef1defb9fa
#
_cell.length_a   1.000
_cell.length_b   1.000
_cell.length_c   1.000
_cell.angle_alpha   90.00
_cell.angle_beta   90.00
_cell.angle_gamma   90.00
#
_symmetry.space_group_name_H-M   'P 1'
#
loop_
_entity.id
_entity.type
_entity.pdbx_description
1 polymer ?
#
loop_
_entity_poly.entity_id
_entity_poly.type
_entity_poly.pdbx_seq_one_letter_code
_entity_poly.pdbx_strand_id
1 'polypeptide(L)'
;MTTDIPHVSDAISTELYTKGFILGSISSVAYSAANVFLRSVDHCDAVWVSCVKAAPTFAIMIPWLMIRYCNGHRKMPSLKAISVLSFVAVVTHLFGNVGFQWSLDKIGIGIAVPLCLGMAIISGAVIDGLFMDAKPSGRTIVSMCFLIVSVIVLSLGGETAFAALKNEITAGNVPRSLLGWGIGSVVVAGIVYGSFGAVIKTAGRRGISQPMLMLIISTAGILFLSALSYQQGVFNAPENLGVGNICLMLLAGLCNTIAFVALVAALQLLPVTNVNLFNASQAAFGAITGVVIFAEPASPWMIAGILLTVVGLVIMKRK
;
A
#
# COMPACT_ATOMS: atom_id res chain seq x y z
N MET A 1 -51.77 7.40 -4.37
CA MET A 1 -51.04 6.55 -3.42
C MET A 1 -49.80 6.06 -4.13
N THR A 2 -48.74 6.82 -4.08
CA THR A 2 -47.41 6.46 -4.60
C THR A 2 -46.63 5.94 -3.41
N THR A 3 -46.47 4.62 -3.34
CA THR A 3 -45.67 3.94 -2.29
C THR A 3 -44.19 4.14 -2.58
N ASP A 4 -43.56 4.89 -1.73
CA ASP A 4 -42.11 5.07 -1.62
C ASP A 4 -41.38 3.74 -1.58
N ILE A 5 -40.54 3.46 -2.59
CA ILE A 5 -39.51 2.41 -2.58
C ILE A 5 -38.11 3.07 -2.63
N PRO A 6 -37.78 4.02 -1.77
CA PRO A 6 -36.43 4.55 -1.63
C PRO A 6 -35.58 3.77 -0.60
N HIS A 7 -36.20 3.13 0.39
CA HIS A 7 -35.49 2.61 1.56
C HIS A 7 -34.61 1.37 1.32
N VAL A 8 -34.95 0.50 0.35
CA VAL A 8 -34.19 -0.75 0.11
C VAL A 8 -32.91 -0.46 -0.66
N SER A 9 -32.94 0.41 -1.66
CA SER A 9 -31.76 0.78 -2.45
C SER A 9 -30.71 1.52 -1.61
N ASP A 10 -31.16 2.43 -0.74
CA ASP A 10 -30.29 3.21 0.15
C ASP A 10 -29.70 2.35 1.27
N ALA A 11 -30.44 1.40 1.80
CA ALA A 11 -29.97 0.46 2.81
C ALA A 11 -28.88 -0.46 2.24
N ILE A 12 -29.10 -1.04 1.04
CA ILE A 12 -28.10 -1.88 0.35
C ILE A 12 -26.83 -1.07 0.03
N SER A 13 -26.97 0.17 -0.44
CA SER A 13 -25.82 1.03 -0.71
C SER A 13 -25.02 1.36 0.55
N THR A 14 -25.70 1.57 1.66
CA THR A 14 -25.09 1.86 2.97
C THR A 14 -24.36 0.63 3.54
N GLU A 15 -24.94 -0.55 3.40
CA GLU A 15 -24.32 -1.82 3.84
C GLU A 15 -23.03 -2.11 3.04
N LEU A 16 -23.07 -1.98 1.70
CA LEU A 16 -21.93 -2.17 0.83
C LEU A 16 -20.81 -1.16 1.14
N TYR A 17 -21.18 0.10 1.38
CA TYR A 17 -20.21 1.12 1.78
C TYR A 17 -19.57 0.79 3.12
N THR A 18 -20.36 0.39 4.11
CA THR A 18 -19.86 0.00 5.45
C THR A 18 -18.92 -1.20 5.36
N LYS A 19 -19.28 -2.21 4.55
CA LYS A 19 -18.42 -3.36 4.29
C LYS A 19 -17.09 -2.96 3.65
N GLY A 20 -17.13 -2.09 2.65
CA GLY A 20 -15.94 -1.53 2.02
C GLY A 20 -15.07 -0.74 3.01
N PHE A 21 -15.69 0.03 3.90
CA PHE A 21 -15.02 0.77 4.97
C PHE A 21 -14.28 -0.18 5.93
N ILE A 22 -14.94 -1.23 6.41
CA ILE A 22 -14.33 -2.24 7.30
C ILE A 22 -13.14 -2.92 6.60
N LEU A 23 -13.30 -3.33 5.33
CA LEU A 23 -12.23 -3.96 4.56
C LEU A 23 -11.04 -3.00 4.34
N GLY A 24 -11.30 -1.73 4.04
CA GLY A 24 -10.24 -0.71 3.93
C GLY A 24 -9.48 -0.52 5.24
N SER A 25 -10.19 -0.51 6.37
CA SER A 25 -9.58 -0.41 7.71
C SER A 25 -8.73 -1.65 8.03
N ILE A 26 -9.22 -2.87 7.74
CA ILE A 26 -8.46 -4.11 7.92
C ILE A 26 -7.20 -4.07 7.05
N SER A 27 -7.30 -3.62 5.79
CA SER A 27 -6.16 -3.47 4.90
C SER A 27 -5.10 -2.56 5.52
N SER A 28 -5.49 -1.39 6.00
CA SER A 28 -4.57 -0.41 6.58
C SER A 28 -3.85 -0.94 7.82
N VAL A 29 -4.56 -1.58 8.74
CA VAL A 29 -3.98 -2.19 9.95
C VAL A 29 -3.01 -3.30 9.58
N ALA A 30 -3.39 -4.19 8.66
CA ALA A 30 -2.55 -5.31 8.24
C ALA A 30 -1.29 -4.85 7.48
N TYR A 31 -1.38 -3.80 6.63
CA TYR A 31 -0.18 -3.20 6.03
C TYR A 31 0.72 -2.54 7.07
N SER A 32 0.15 -1.91 8.09
CA SER A 32 0.94 -1.33 9.18
C SER A 32 1.69 -2.42 9.95
N ALA A 33 1.06 -3.56 10.22
CA ALA A 33 1.72 -4.72 10.82
C ALA A 33 2.84 -5.26 9.91
N ALA A 34 2.61 -5.35 8.60
CA ALA A 34 3.65 -5.74 7.65
C ALA A 34 4.86 -4.78 7.70
N ASN A 35 4.61 -3.46 7.79
CA ASN A 35 5.67 -2.46 7.87
C ASN A 35 6.53 -2.58 9.14
N VAL A 36 5.94 -3.02 10.27
CA VAL A 36 6.71 -3.32 11.50
C VAL A 36 7.76 -4.41 11.25
N PHE A 37 7.35 -5.52 10.62
CA PHE A 37 8.30 -6.59 10.28
C PHE A 37 9.33 -6.16 9.23
N LEU A 38 8.91 -5.38 8.21
CA LEU A 38 9.82 -4.87 7.18
C LEU A 38 10.86 -3.91 7.74
N ARG A 39 10.51 -3.13 8.78
CA ARG A 39 11.46 -2.27 9.47
C ARG A 39 12.57 -3.06 10.18
N SER A 40 12.25 -4.27 10.65
CA SER A 40 13.23 -5.14 11.31
C SER A 40 14.24 -5.78 10.34
N VAL A 41 13.99 -5.68 9.03
CA VAL A 41 14.84 -6.23 7.94
C VAL A 41 15.25 -5.16 6.92
N ASP A 42 15.28 -3.89 7.31
CA ASP A 42 15.66 -2.77 6.44
C ASP A 42 17.13 -2.80 5.98
N HIS A 43 17.99 -3.49 6.75
CA HIS A 43 19.39 -3.76 6.41
C HIS A 43 19.56 -4.81 5.28
N CYS A 44 18.50 -5.56 4.95
CA CYS A 44 18.52 -6.54 3.87
C CYS A 44 18.25 -5.89 2.51
N ASP A 45 18.66 -6.58 1.44
CA ASP A 45 18.45 -6.09 0.08
C ASP A 45 16.97 -5.89 -0.27
N ALA A 46 16.61 -4.72 -0.81
CA ALA A 46 15.23 -4.31 -1.07
C ALA A 46 14.51 -5.20 -2.09
N VAL A 47 15.26 -5.73 -3.09
CA VAL A 47 14.71 -6.60 -4.14
C VAL A 47 14.38 -7.95 -3.53
N TRP A 48 15.31 -8.49 -2.71
CA TRP A 48 15.14 -9.76 -2.02
C TRP A 48 13.97 -9.72 -1.01
N VAL A 49 13.92 -8.70 -0.16
CA VAL A 49 12.81 -8.47 0.79
C VAL A 49 11.47 -8.44 0.05
N SER A 50 11.42 -7.71 -1.07
CA SER A 50 10.19 -7.61 -1.88
C SER A 50 9.81 -8.94 -2.54
N CYS A 51 10.79 -9.75 -2.92
CA CYS A 51 10.58 -11.09 -3.49
C CYS A 51 10.00 -12.05 -2.44
N VAL A 52 10.69 -12.20 -1.29
CA VAL A 52 10.27 -13.10 -0.20
C VAL A 52 8.91 -12.70 0.35
N LYS A 53 8.64 -11.41 0.51
CA LYS A 53 7.34 -10.86 0.94
C LYS A 53 6.19 -11.27 0.01
N ALA A 54 6.43 -11.50 -1.27
CA ALA A 54 5.39 -11.92 -2.22
C ALA A 54 5.03 -13.40 -2.12
N ALA A 55 5.92 -14.25 -1.57
CA ALA A 55 5.74 -15.70 -1.51
C ALA A 55 4.50 -16.17 -0.74
N PRO A 56 4.13 -15.61 0.42
CA PRO A 56 2.90 -16.00 1.11
C PRO A 56 1.64 -15.72 0.29
N THR A 57 1.58 -14.60 -0.45
CA THR A 57 0.46 -14.30 -1.35
C THR A 57 0.32 -15.37 -2.42
N PHE A 58 1.42 -15.73 -3.07
CA PHE A 58 1.44 -16.78 -4.08
C PHE A 58 0.98 -18.13 -3.50
N ALA A 59 1.54 -18.55 -2.37
CA ALA A 59 1.23 -19.82 -1.73
C ALA A 59 -0.24 -19.93 -1.30
N ILE A 60 -0.85 -18.85 -0.80
CA ILE A 60 -2.24 -18.84 -0.34
C ILE A 60 -3.23 -18.76 -1.52
N MET A 61 -2.87 -18.04 -2.58
CA MET A 61 -3.78 -17.84 -3.72
C MET A 61 -3.96 -19.11 -4.55
N ILE A 62 -2.97 -20.01 -4.61
CA ILE A 62 -3.07 -21.28 -5.35
C ILE A 62 -4.21 -22.16 -4.80
N PRO A 63 -4.22 -22.57 -3.51
CA PRO A 63 -5.30 -23.42 -2.99
C PRO A 63 -6.65 -22.71 -3.03
N TRP A 64 -6.70 -21.40 -2.78
CA TRP A 64 -7.96 -20.65 -2.91
C TRP A 64 -8.51 -20.71 -4.33
N LEU A 65 -7.66 -20.52 -5.34
CA LEU A 65 -8.07 -20.63 -6.74
C LEU A 65 -8.51 -22.04 -7.10
N MET A 66 -7.80 -23.09 -6.61
CA MET A 66 -8.16 -24.49 -6.81
C MET A 66 -9.55 -24.81 -6.23
N ILE A 67 -9.83 -24.37 -5.00
CA ILE A 67 -11.15 -24.53 -4.38
C ILE A 67 -12.23 -23.87 -5.24
N ARG A 68 -12.00 -22.66 -5.72
CA ARG A 68 -12.96 -21.97 -6.59
C ARG A 68 -13.17 -22.69 -7.92
N TYR A 69 -12.10 -23.24 -8.49
CA TYR A 69 -12.18 -24.02 -9.74
C TYR A 69 -13.00 -25.30 -9.55
N CYS A 70 -12.79 -26.02 -8.46
CA CYS A 70 -13.58 -27.20 -8.09
C CYS A 70 -15.06 -26.86 -7.86
N ASN A 71 -15.37 -25.67 -7.34
CA ASN A 71 -16.73 -25.17 -7.14
C ASN A 71 -17.39 -24.61 -8.42
N GLY A 72 -16.83 -24.90 -9.60
CA GLY A 72 -17.42 -24.55 -10.90
C GLY A 72 -17.07 -23.15 -11.42
N HIS A 73 -16.28 -22.34 -10.71
CA HIS A 73 -15.85 -21.02 -11.15
C HIS A 73 -14.63 -21.10 -12.07
N ARG A 74 -14.84 -21.60 -13.28
CA ARG A 74 -13.75 -21.93 -14.26
C ARG A 74 -13.38 -20.81 -15.21
N LYS A 75 -13.85 -19.57 -15.01
CA LYS A 75 -13.51 -18.45 -15.89
C LYS A 75 -12.02 -18.11 -15.77
N MET A 76 -11.27 -18.36 -16.83
CA MET A 76 -9.89 -17.93 -16.97
C MET A 76 -9.82 -16.60 -17.73
N PRO A 77 -8.96 -15.64 -17.32
CA PRO A 77 -8.73 -14.42 -18.07
C PRO A 77 -8.07 -14.73 -19.42
N SER A 78 -8.30 -13.86 -20.40
CA SER A 78 -7.61 -14.01 -21.72
C SER A 78 -6.11 -13.83 -21.55
N LEU A 79 -5.33 -14.44 -22.45
CA LEU A 79 -3.87 -14.32 -22.44
C LEU A 79 -3.42 -12.85 -22.48
N LYS A 80 -4.11 -12.02 -23.27
CA LYS A 80 -3.88 -10.57 -23.30
C LYS A 80 -4.09 -9.90 -21.93
N ALA A 81 -5.13 -10.30 -21.18
CA ALA A 81 -5.37 -9.75 -19.84
C ALA A 81 -4.28 -10.19 -18.85
N ILE A 82 -3.84 -11.46 -18.92
CA ILE A 82 -2.73 -11.97 -18.11
C ILE A 82 -1.45 -11.19 -18.41
N SER A 83 -1.09 -11.01 -19.67
CA SER A 83 0.13 -10.28 -20.08
C SER A 83 0.10 -8.82 -19.61
N VAL A 84 -1.03 -8.12 -19.76
CA VAL A 84 -1.17 -6.74 -19.30
C VAL A 84 -1.06 -6.65 -17.77
N LEU A 85 -1.73 -7.55 -17.05
CA LEU A 85 -1.66 -7.57 -15.57
C LEU A 85 -0.26 -7.92 -15.08
N SER A 86 0.43 -8.86 -15.74
CA SER A 86 1.82 -9.22 -15.40
C SER A 86 2.77 -8.05 -15.65
N PHE A 87 2.61 -7.34 -16.76
CA PHE A 87 3.41 -6.14 -17.04
C PHE A 87 3.18 -5.06 -15.98
N VAL A 88 1.92 -4.75 -15.66
CA VAL A 88 1.58 -3.78 -14.61
C VAL A 88 2.12 -4.23 -13.26
N ALA A 89 2.06 -5.53 -12.96
CA ALA A 89 2.63 -6.08 -11.72
C ALA A 89 4.14 -5.87 -11.65
N VAL A 90 4.89 -6.14 -12.72
CA VAL A 90 6.34 -5.88 -12.78
C VAL A 90 6.64 -4.40 -12.55
N VAL A 91 5.92 -3.50 -13.23
CA VAL A 91 6.06 -2.04 -13.03
C VAL A 91 5.79 -1.66 -11.56
N THR A 92 4.74 -2.22 -10.97
CA THR A 92 4.38 -1.95 -9.57
C THR A 92 5.41 -2.50 -8.59
N HIS A 93 5.97 -3.68 -8.86
CA HIS A 93 7.01 -4.24 -8.02
C HIS A 93 8.31 -3.45 -8.12
N LEU A 94 8.72 -3.06 -9.32
CA LEU A 94 9.96 -2.32 -9.54
C LEU A 94 9.88 -0.88 -9.02
N PHE A 95 8.94 -0.11 -9.54
CA PHE A 95 8.82 1.32 -9.20
C PHE A 95 8.04 1.59 -7.92
N GLY A 96 7.09 0.72 -7.56
CA GLY A 96 6.36 0.79 -6.30
C GLY A 96 7.19 0.18 -5.15
N ASN A 97 7.31 -1.14 -5.08
CA ASN A 97 7.89 -1.82 -3.92
C ASN A 97 9.40 -1.58 -3.78
N VAL A 98 10.19 -1.86 -4.82
CA VAL A 98 11.65 -1.69 -4.77
C VAL A 98 12.01 -0.21 -4.69
N GLY A 99 11.38 0.64 -5.50
CA GLY A 99 11.61 2.08 -5.48
C GLY A 99 11.29 2.71 -4.12
N PHE A 100 10.19 2.31 -3.49
CA PHE A 100 9.85 2.74 -2.14
C PHE A 100 10.86 2.26 -1.11
N GLN A 101 11.21 0.98 -1.11
CA GLN A 101 12.17 0.40 -0.17
C GLN A 101 13.55 1.07 -0.32
N TRP A 102 14.01 1.30 -1.54
CA TRP A 102 15.25 2.02 -1.80
C TRP A 102 15.21 3.47 -1.29
N SER A 103 14.07 4.14 -1.42
CA SER A 103 13.89 5.50 -0.91
C SER A 103 13.99 5.55 0.62
N LEU A 104 13.47 4.53 1.32
CA LEU A 104 13.53 4.45 2.79
C LEU A 104 14.96 4.53 3.30
N ASP A 105 15.89 3.86 2.62
CA ASP A 105 17.32 3.91 2.95
C ASP A 105 17.93 5.30 2.69
N LYS A 106 17.49 6.03 1.66
CA LYS A 106 18.11 7.28 1.24
C LYS A 106 17.55 8.54 1.92
N ILE A 107 16.25 8.58 2.18
CA ILE A 107 15.59 9.78 2.73
C ILE A 107 14.88 9.49 4.07
N GLY A 108 14.98 8.27 4.56
CA GLY A 108 14.36 7.84 5.82
C GLY A 108 12.85 7.69 5.75
N ILE A 109 12.33 6.94 6.71
CA ILE A 109 10.90 6.59 6.83
C ILE A 109 10.02 7.84 7.04
N GLY A 110 10.54 8.81 7.83
CA GLY A 110 9.81 10.04 8.17
C GLY A 110 9.48 10.95 6.99
N ILE A 111 10.19 10.83 5.86
CA ILE A 111 9.92 11.58 4.62
C ILE A 111 9.30 10.68 3.57
N ALA A 112 9.82 9.46 3.40
CA ALA A 112 9.39 8.56 2.33
C ALA A 112 7.92 8.14 2.47
N VAL A 113 7.49 7.72 3.67
CA VAL A 113 6.11 7.25 3.88
C VAL A 113 5.08 8.36 3.62
N PRO A 114 5.20 9.56 4.21
CA PRO A 114 4.27 10.64 3.95
C PRO A 114 4.17 11.02 2.49
N LEU A 115 5.30 11.17 1.85
CA LEU A 115 5.35 11.59 0.44
C LEU A 115 4.72 10.53 -0.46
N CYS A 116 5.02 9.25 -0.23
CA CYS A 116 4.41 8.14 -0.95
C CYS A 116 2.89 8.11 -0.80
N LEU A 117 2.39 8.18 0.44
CA LEU A 117 0.96 8.13 0.74
C LEU A 117 0.22 9.36 0.19
N GLY A 118 0.82 10.55 0.32
CA GLY A 118 0.27 11.78 -0.26
C GLY A 118 0.13 11.67 -1.78
N MET A 119 1.17 11.19 -2.46
CA MET A 119 1.14 10.98 -3.91
C MET A 119 0.16 9.88 -4.33
N ALA A 120 0.00 8.82 -3.53
CA ALA A 120 -0.99 7.77 -3.79
C ALA A 120 -2.44 8.29 -3.69
N ILE A 121 -2.73 9.18 -2.74
CA ILE A 121 -4.04 9.84 -2.63
C ILE A 121 -4.30 10.70 -3.87
N ILE A 122 -3.34 11.55 -4.24
CA ILE A 122 -3.49 12.48 -5.37
C ILE A 122 -3.67 11.69 -6.67
N SER A 123 -2.82 10.72 -6.96
CA SER A 123 -2.91 9.91 -8.18
C SER A 123 -4.19 9.09 -8.25
N GLY A 124 -4.64 8.53 -7.11
CA GLY A 124 -5.91 7.83 -7.03
C GLY A 124 -7.10 8.73 -7.35
N ALA A 125 -7.12 9.97 -6.82
CA ALA A 125 -8.17 10.95 -7.10
C ALA A 125 -8.19 11.39 -8.57
N VAL A 126 -7.02 11.61 -9.16
CA VAL A 126 -6.89 11.95 -10.59
C VAL A 126 -7.44 10.81 -11.46
N ILE A 127 -7.09 9.57 -11.14
CA ILE A 127 -7.53 8.41 -11.93
C ILE A 127 -9.03 8.14 -11.76
N ASP A 128 -9.58 8.25 -10.55
CA ASP A 128 -11.02 8.14 -10.33
C ASP A 128 -11.77 9.20 -11.14
N GLY A 129 -11.27 10.44 -11.18
CA GLY A 129 -11.88 11.54 -11.93
C GLY A 129 -11.79 11.41 -13.46
N LEU A 130 -10.66 10.89 -13.97
CA LEU A 130 -10.39 10.82 -15.41
C LEU A 130 -10.88 9.52 -16.07
N PHE A 131 -10.80 8.40 -15.36
CA PHE A 131 -10.98 7.06 -15.95
C PHE A 131 -12.10 6.24 -15.33
N MET A 132 -12.63 6.64 -14.16
CA MET A 132 -13.64 5.85 -13.45
C MET A 132 -14.99 6.55 -13.32
N ASP A 133 -15.16 7.76 -13.88
CA ASP A 133 -16.34 8.62 -13.74
C ASP A 133 -16.76 8.86 -12.27
N ALA A 134 -15.82 8.69 -11.34
CA ALA A 134 -16.03 8.80 -9.91
C ALA A 134 -15.33 10.05 -9.37
N LYS A 135 -15.88 11.24 -9.71
CA LYS A 135 -15.33 12.51 -9.20
C LYS A 135 -15.39 12.55 -7.67
N PRO A 136 -14.29 12.90 -6.99
CA PRO A 136 -14.29 13.03 -5.54
C PRO A 136 -15.34 14.06 -5.10
N SER A 137 -16.15 13.68 -4.11
CA SER A 137 -17.12 14.61 -3.53
C SER A 137 -16.38 15.71 -2.74
N GLY A 138 -17.04 16.84 -2.48
CA GLY A 138 -16.43 17.90 -1.64
C GLY A 138 -15.94 17.39 -0.29
N ARG A 139 -16.67 16.45 0.33
CA ARG A 139 -16.23 15.79 1.59
C ARG A 139 -14.98 14.96 1.40
N THR A 140 -14.90 14.21 0.29
CA THR A 140 -13.69 13.43 -0.04
C THR A 140 -12.50 14.35 -0.20
N ILE A 141 -12.66 15.51 -0.86
CA ILE A 141 -11.59 16.51 -1.02
C ILE A 141 -11.15 17.05 0.36
N VAL A 142 -12.08 17.41 1.23
CA VAL A 142 -11.77 17.87 2.60
C VAL A 142 -11.03 16.77 3.38
N SER A 143 -11.51 15.52 3.31
CA SER A 143 -10.83 14.37 3.93
C SER A 143 -9.41 14.18 3.38
N MET A 144 -9.20 14.31 2.07
CA MET A 144 -7.88 14.26 1.44
C MET A 144 -6.94 15.33 2.02
N CYS A 145 -7.43 16.58 2.14
CA CYS A 145 -6.64 17.66 2.74
C CYS A 145 -6.24 17.33 4.18
N PHE A 146 -7.19 16.86 5.01
CA PHE A 146 -6.89 16.47 6.40
C PHE A 146 -5.87 15.34 6.47
N LEU A 147 -5.97 14.32 5.63
CA LEU A 147 -5.05 13.19 5.64
C LEU A 147 -3.66 13.56 5.08
N ILE A 148 -3.58 14.40 4.06
CA ILE A 148 -2.30 14.92 3.56
C ILE A 148 -1.61 15.76 4.65
N VAL A 149 -2.35 16.67 5.30
CA VAL A 149 -1.82 17.48 6.41
C VAL A 149 -1.41 16.59 7.58
N SER A 150 -2.23 15.59 7.94
CA SER A 150 -1.90 14.60 8.97
C SER A 150 -0.57 13.91 8.70
N VAL A 151 -0.38 13.43 7.48
CA VAL A 151 0.83 12.73 7.05
C VAL A 151 2.06 13.65 7.16
N ILE A 152 1.93 14.94 6.78
CA ILE A 152 2.98 15.95 6.95
C ILE A 152 3.27 16.18 8.44
N VAL A 153 2.24 16.36 9.25
CA VAL A 153 2.37 16.61 10.70
C VAL A 153 3.01 15.40 11.41
N LEU A 154 2.63 14.17 11.05
CA LEU A 154 3.28 12.95 11.56
C LEU A 154 4.78 12.91 11.23
N SER A 155 5.16 13.40 10.05
CA SER A 155 6.57 13.46 9.63
C SER A 155 7.39 14.47 10.42
N LEU A 156 6.77 15.58 10.85
CA LEU A 156 7.42 16.56 11.72
C LEU A 156 7.72 15.96 13.11
N GLY A 157 6.93 14.96 13.54
CA GLY A 157 7.18 14.20 14.75
C GLY A 157 8.41 13.30 14.69
N GLY A 158 8.91 13.01 13.50
CA GLY A 158 10.18 12.29 13.26
C GLY A 158 11.41 13.19 13.30
N GLU A 159 11.46 14.17 14.22
CA GLU A 159 12.55 15.16 14.33
C GLU A 159 13.95 14.53 14.33
N THR A 160 14.11 13.35 14.92
CA THR A 160 15.38 12.61 14.95
C THR A 160 15.81 12.16 13.54
N ALA A 161 14.89 11.66 12.73
CA ALA A 161 15.19 11.22 11.36
C ALA A 161 15.50 12.42 10.45
N PHE A 162 14.76 13.53 10.61
CA PHE A 162 15.00 14.76 9.84
C PHE A 162 16.31 15.46 10.28
N ALA A 163 16.61 15.48 11.57
CA ALA A 163 17.84 16.02 12.10
C ALA A 163 19.05 15.17 11.68
N ALA A 164 18.93 13.84 11.71
CA ALA A 164 19.97 12.94 11.23
C ALA A 164 20.27 13.15 9.75
N LEU A 165 19.23 13.20 8.90
CA LEU A 165 19.38 13.48 7.46
C LEU A 165 19.99 14.86 7.20
N LYS A 166 19.56 15.88 7.94
CA LYS A 166 20.12 17.24 7.86
C LYS A 166 21.59 17.27 8.24
N ASN A 167 21.97 16.55 9.29
CA ASN A 167 23.36 16.44 9.74
C ASN A 167 24.23 15.72 8.70
N GLU A 168 23.75 14.62 8.12
CA GLU A 168 24.43 13.88 7.05
C GLU A 168 24.64 14.74 5.79
N ILE A 169 23.65 15.55 5.41
CA ILE A 169 23.75 16.48 4.28
C ILE A 169 24.74 17.61 4.60
N THR A 170 24.69 18.14 5.83
CA THR A 170 25.58 19.25 6.24
C THR A 170 27.02 18.75 6.40
N ALA A 171 27.22 17.53 6.83
CA ALA A 171 28.53 16.88 6.93
C ALA A 171 29.10 16.49 5.54
N GLY A 172 28.33 16.61 4.46
CA GLY A 172 28.75 16.22 3.12
C GLY A 172 28.77 14.72 2.86
N ASN A 173 28.27 13.91 3.79
CA ASN A 173 28.26 12.45 3.70
C ASN A 173 27.23 11.94 2.67
N VAL A 174 26.15 12.69 2.43
CA VAL A 174 25.10 12.35 1.46
C VAL A 174 25.07 13.41 0.34
N PRO A 175 25.35 13.05 -0.91
CA PRO A 175 25.23 13.97 -2.04
C PRO A 175 23.79 14.48 -2.20
N ARG A 176 23.63 15.78 -2.43
CA ARG A 176 22.30 16.39 -2.69
C ARG A 176 21.55 15.74 -3.85
N SER A 177 22.28 15.23 -4.84
CA SER A 177 21.71 14.49 -5.98
C SER A 177 21.03 13.19 -5.53
N LEU A 178 21.61 12.46 -4.58
CA LEU A 178 21.05 11.22 -4.06
C LEU A 178 19.73 11.45 -3.31
N LEU A 179 19.63 12.57 -2.58
CA LEU A 179 18.39 13.02 -1.94
C LEU A 179 17.30 13.28 -3.00
N GLY A 180 17.66 13.98 -4.09
CA GLY A 180 16.73 14.22 -5.21
C GLY A 180 16.22 12.94 -5.85
N TRP A 181 17.09 11.96 -6.06
CA TRP A 181 16.71 10.64 -6.56
C TRP A 181 15.82 9.86 -5.57
N GLY A 182 16.11 9.94 -4.27
CA GLY A 182 15.27 9.33 -3.21
C GLY A 182 13.86 9.91 -3.20
N ILE A 183 13.73 11.24 -3.26
CA ILE A 183 12.43 11.92 -3.36
C ILE A 183 11.71 11.55 -4.67
N GLY A 184 12.41 11.58 -5.79
CA GLY A 184 11.85 11.21 -7.10
C GLY A 184 11.32 9.78 -7.11
N SER A 185 12.08 8.84 -6.55
CA SER A 185 11.70 7.42 -6.47
C SER A 185 10.43 7.23 -5.64
N VAL A 186 10.31 7.87 -4.49
CA VAL A 186 9.13 7.74 -3.63
C VAL A 186 7.89 8.44 -4.23
N VAL A 187 8.07 9.54 -4.95
CA VAL A 187 6.97 10.18 -5.70
C VAL A 187 6.43 9.24 -6.77
N VAL A 188 7.33 8.62 -7.54
CA VAL A 188 6.95 7.61 -8.56
C VAL A 188 6.26 6.42 -7.90
N ALA A 189 6.78 5.91 -6.78
CA ALA A 189 6.17 4.82 -6.03
C ALA A 189 4.73 5.15 -5.60
N GLY A 190 4.50 6.36 -5.07
CA GLY A 190 3.17 6.82 -4.68
C GLY A 190 2.21 6.90 -5.87
N ILE A 191 2.65 7.44 -7.01
CA ILE A 191 1.85 7.49 -8.25
C ILE A 191 1.49 6.07 -8.70
N VAL A 192 2.45 5.15 -8.69
CA VAL A 192 2.25 3.75 -9.09
C VAL A 192 1.24 3.07 -8.16
N TYR A 193 1.37 3.22 -6.84
CA TYR A 193 0.44 2.60 -5.89
C TYR A 193 -0.99 3.15 -6.01
N GLY A 194 -1.14 4.47 -6.15
CA GLY A 194 -2.45 5.07 -6.33
C GLY A 194 -3.12 4.64 -7.64
N SER A 195 -2.34 4.53 -8.71
CA SER A 195 -2.81 4.10 -10.03
C SER A 195 -3.14 2.61 -10.07
N PHE A 196 -2.39 1.80 -9.35
CA PHE A 196 -2.56 0.35 -9.31
C PHE A 196 -3.95 -0.07 -8.82
N GLY A 197 -4.54 0.68 -7.88
CA GLY A 197 -5.90 0.47 -7.42
C GLY A 197 -6.95 0.49 -8.55
N ALA A 198 -6.78 1.38 -9.53
CA ALA A 198 -7.67 1.45 -10.68
C ALA A 198 -7.53 0.23 -11.60
N VAL A 199 -6.32 -0.29 -11.79
CA VAL A 199 -6.09 -1.51 -12.56
C VAL A 199 -6.78 -2.70 -11.90
N ILE A 200 -6.62 -2.86 -10.58
CA ILE A 200 -7.29 -3.89 -9.78
C ILE A 200 -8.82 -3.79 -9.93
N LYS A 201 -9.38 -2.60 -9.77
CA LYS A 201 -10.80 -2.35 -9.89
C LYS A 201 -11.33 -2.68 -11.29
N THR A 202 -10.62 -2.27 -12.33
CA THR A 202 -10.97 -2.56 -13.72
C THR A 202 -10.90 -4.05 -14.03
N ALA A 203 -9.90 -4.76 -13.53
CA ALA A 203 -9.77 -6.21 -13.69
C ALA A 203 -10.95 -6.95 -13.04
N GLY A 204 -11.36 -6.54 -11.83
CA GLY A 204 -12.54 -7.09 -11.15
C GLY A 204 -13.84 -6.83 -11.93
N ARG A 205 -14.04 -5.61 -12.46
CA ARG A 205 -15.19 -5.29 -13.31
C ARG A 205 -15.24 -6.14 -14.59
N ARG A 206 -14.08 -6.56 -15.11
CA ARG A 206 -14.00 -7.49 -16.27
C ARG A 206 -14.19 -8.96 -15.88
N GLY A 207 -14.55 -9.24 -14.63
CA GLY A 207 -14.86 -10.59 -14.13
C GLY A 207 -13.64 -11.44 -13.77
N ILE A 208 -12.45 -10.84 -13.65
CA ILE A 208 -11.27 -11.55 -13.14
C ILE A 208 -11.47 -11.73 -11.63
N SER A 209 -11.43 -12.99 -11.19
CA SER A 209 -11.62 -13.29 -9.76
C SER A 209 -10.45 -12.79 -8.92
N GLN A 210 -10.75 -12.40 -7.68
CA GLN A 210 -9.75 -11.86 -6.75
C GLN A 210 -8.52 -12.78 -6.58
N PRO A 211 -8.64 -14.10 -6.31
CA PRO A 211 -7.48 -14.95 -6.16
C PRO A 211 -6.68 -15.10 -7.46
N MET A 212 -7.33 -15.09 -8.62
CA MET A 212 -6.65 -15.12 -9.92
C MET A 212 -5.84 -13.84 -10.14
N LEU A 213 -6.42 -12.67 -9.86
CA LEU A 213 -5.74 -11.39 -9.97
C LEU A 213 -4.50 -11.33 -9.08
N MET A 214 -4.66 -11.72 -7.81
CA MET A 214 -3.57 -11.72 -6.84
C MET A 214 -2.49 -12.74 -7.18
N LEU A 215 -2.87 -13.90 -7.70
CA LEU A 215 -1.92 -14.92 -8.17
C LEU A 215 -1.08 -14.40 -9.35
N ILE A 216 -1.70 -13.77 -10.35
CA ILE A 216 -0.96 -13.18 -11.49
C ILE A 216 0.05 -12.14 -11.01
N ILE A 217 -0.39 -11.25 -10.10
CA ILE A 217 0.45 -10.17 -9.58
C ILE A 217 1.63 -10.73 -8.78
N SER A 218 1.37 -11.66 -7.85
CA SER A 218 2.43 -12.24 -7.02
C SER A 218 3.39 -13.11 -7.82
N THR A 219 2.89 -13.89 -8.78
CA THR A 219 3.73 -14.71 -9.66
C THR A 219 4.67 -13.86 -10.51
N ALA A 220 4.14 -12.80 -11.15
CA ALA A 220 4.95 -11.89 -11.95
C ALA A 220 6.02 -11.20 -11.10
N GLY A 221 5.65 -10.78 -9.86
CA GLY A 221 6.56 -10.19 -8.90
C GLY A 221 7.67 -11.15 -8.49
N ILE A 222 7.34 -12.36 -8.07
CA ILE A 222 8.33 -13.37 -7.64
C ILE A 222 9.29 -13.70 -8.79
N LEU A 223 8.78 -14.00 -9.99
CA LEU A 223 9.62 -14.36 -11.12
C LEU A 223 10.58 -13.22 -11.51
N PHE A 224 10.07 -12.00 -11.60
CA PHE A 224 10.88 -10.84 -11.94
C PHE A 224 11.91 -10.49 -10.86
N LEU A 225 11.48 -10.41 -9.60
CA LEU A 225 12.37 -10.04 -8.50
C LEU A 225 13.38 -11.12 -8.17
N SER A 226 13.04 -12.41 -8.32
CA SER A 226 14.01 -13.51 -8.18
C SER A 226 15.10 -13.44 -9.25
N ALA A 227 14.71 -13.18 -10.50
CA ALA A 227 15.67 -13.03 -11.59
C ALA A 227 16.60 -11.83 -11.35
N LEU A 228 16.05 -10.71 -10.87
CA LEU A 228 16.81 -9.50 -10.55
C LEU A 228 17.76 -9.75 -9.35
N SER A 229 17.27 -10.38 -8.28
CA SER A 229 18.08 -10.76 -7.11
C SER A 229 19.23 -11.70 -7.49
N TYR A 230 18.98 -12.63 -8.42
CA TYR A 230 20.02 -13.52 -8.93
C TYR A 230 21.10 -12.74 -9.70
N GLN A 231 20.70 -11.83 -10.59
CA GLN A 231 21.64 -11.01 -11.35
C GLN A 231 22.50 -10.09 -10.46
N GLN A 232 21.92 -9.61 -9.36
CA GLN A 232 22.62 -8.75 -8.40
C GLN A 232 23.49 -9.52 -7.40
N GLY A 233 23.48 -10.85 -7.43
CA GLY A 233 24.27 -11.68 -6.52
C GLY A 233 23.82 -11.59 -5.05
N VAL A 234 22.57 -11.22 -4.79
CA VAL A 234 21.99 -11.01 -3.45
C VAL A 234 22.12 -12.26 -2.56
N PHE A 235 22.15 -13.44 -3.16
CA PHE A 235 22.33 -14.72 -2.44
C PHE A 235 23.73 -14.89 -1.80
N ASN A 236 24.68 -14.04 -2.15
CA ASN A 236 26.03 -14.09 -1.57
C ASN A 236 26.14 -13.31 -0.22
N ALA A 237 25.11 -12.55 0.14
CA ALA A 237 25.08 -11.74 1.35
C ALA A 237 24.41 -12.51 2.50
N PRO A 238 25.16 -12.89 3.59
CA PRO A 238 24.63 -13.71 4.67
C PRO A 238 23.43 -13.09 5.39
N GLU A 239 23.36 -11.76 5.49
CA GLU A 239 22.25 -11.02 6.09
C GLU A 239 20.92 -11.28 5.37
N ASN A 240 20.94 -11.52 4.06
CA ASN A 240 19.75 -11.79 3.26
C ASN A 240 19.18 -13.20 3.50
N LEU A 241 20.01 -14.16 3.92
CA LEU A 241 19.68 -15.57 4.08
C LEU A 241 19.51 -16.01 5.53
N GLY A 242 19.71 -15.12 6.49
CA GLY A 242 19.50 -15.40 7.91
C GLY A 242 18.08 -15.91 8.18
N VAL A 243 17.94 -17.07 8.85
CA VAL A 243 16.64 -17.70 9.14
C VAL A 243 15.69 -16.72 9.82
N GLY A 244 16.18 -15.92 10.78
CA GLY A 244 15.39 -14.89 11.45
C GLY A 244 14.86 -13.83 10.48
N ASN A 245 15.71 -13.34 9.57
CA ASN A 245 15.34 -12.34 8.58
C ASN A 245 14.32 -12.90 7.57
N ILE A 246 14.51 -14.13 7.11
CA ILE A 246 13.53 -14.80 6.22
C ILE A 246 12.19 -14.97 6.93
N CYS A 247 12.17 -15.39 8.21
CA CYS A 247 10.93 -15.49 8.98
C CYS A 247 10.22 -14.15 9.10
N LEU A 248 10.92 -13.06 9.38
CA LEU A 248 10.36 -11.71 9.46
C LEU A 248 9.79 -11.25 8.10
N MET A 249 10.52 -11.52 7.00
CA MET A 249 10.05 -11.22 5.64
C MET A 249 8.78 -12.02 5.30
N LEU A 250 8.70 -13.30 5.67
CA LEU A 250 7.52 -14.13 5.46
C LEU A 250 6.33 -13.67 6.32
N LEU A 251 6.56 -13.27 7.58
CA LEU A 251 5.52 -12.68 8.44
C LEU A 251 5.02 -11.35 7.86
N ALA A 252 5.93 -10.50 7.39
CA ALA A 252 5.58 -9.29 6.65
C ALA A 252 4.72 -9.63 5.41
N GLY A 253 5.11 -10.67 4.67
CA GLY A 253 4.40 -11.18 3.51
C GLY A 253 3.01 -11.71 3.84
N LEU A 254 2.84 -12.41 4.96
CA LEU A 254 1.54 -12.89 5.43
C LEU A 254 0.60 -11.72 5.79
N CYS A 255 1.09 -10.75 6.57
CA CYS A 255 0.34 -9.54 6.88
C CYS A 255 -0.01 -8.76 5.61
N ASN A 256 0.95 -8.63 4.67
CA ASN A 256 0.73 -8.02 3.36
C ASN A 256 -0.33 -8.77 2.55
N THR A 257 -0.40 -10.10 2.62
CA THR A 257 -1.42 -10.90 1.93
C THR A 257 -2.81 -10.60 2.48
N ILE A 258 -2.98 -10.57 3.81
CA ILE A 258 -4.24 -10.22 4.46
C ILE A 258 -4.65 -8.80 4.04
N ALA A 259 -3.72 -7.86 4.11
CA ALA A 259 -3.94 -6.48 3.70
C ALA A 259 -4.37 -6.37 2.24
N PHE A 260 -3.70 -7.10 1.34
CA PHE A 260 -3.98 -7.04 -0.10
C PHE A 260 -5.32 -7.71 -0.43
N VAL A 261 -5.69 -8.81 0.22
CA VAL A 261 -7.03 -9.43 0.08
C VAL A 261 -8.11 -8.42 0.47
N ALA A 262 -7.96 -7.76 1.61
CA ALA A 262 -8.91 -6.76 2.08
C ALA A 262 -8.95 -5.53 1.15
N LEU A 263 -7.78 -5.06 0.67
CA LEU A 263 -7.66 -3.97 -0.30
C LEU A 263 -8.42 -4.26 -1.60
N VAL A 264 -8.16 -5.43 -2.20
CA VAL A 264 -8.81 -5.81 -3.46
C VAL A 264 -10.32 -5.91 -3.28
N ALA A 265 -10.78 -6.46 -2.16
CA ALA A 265 -12.20 -6.53 -1.84
C ALA A 265 -12.81 -5.12 -1.63
N ALA A 266 -12.12 -4.22 -0.93
CA ALA A 266 -12.56 -2.84 -0.73
C ALA A 266 -12.67 -2.06 -2.06
N LEU A 267 -11.70 -2.24 -2.96
CA LEU A 267 -11.69 -1.61 -4.30
C LEU A 267 -12.87 -2.02 -5.19
N GLN A 268 -13.45 -3.20 -4.96
CA GLN A 268 -14.68 -3.59 -5.66
C GLN A 268 -15.93 -2.85 -5.15
N LEU A 269 -15.88 -2.34 -3.92
CA LEU A 269 -17.02 -1.72 -3.25
C LEU A 269 -16.91 -0.18 -3.20
N LEU A 270 -15.69 0.36 -3.15
CA LEU A 270 -15.42 1.79 -2.96
C LEU A 270 -14.68 2.40 -4.16
N PRO A 271 -14.73 3.75 -4.32
CA PRO A 271 -13.80 4.47 -5.19
C PRO A 271 -12.34 4.26 -4.81
N VAL A 272 -11.43 4.32 -5.79
CA VAL A 272 -9.98 4.15 -5.55
C VAL A 272 -9.46 5.19 -4.57
N THR A 273 -9.92 6.43 -4.70
CA THR A 273 -9.60 7.52 -3.78
C THR A 273 -9.90 7.16 -2.33
N ASN A 274 -11.11 6.62 -2.04
CA ASN A 274 -11.50 6.25 -0.68
C ASN A 274 -10.59 5.15 -0.11
N VAL A 275 -10.23 4.17 -0.93
CA VAL A 275 -9.33 3.08 -0.50
C VAL A 275 -7.92 3.61 -0.24
N ASN A 276 -7.42 4.52 -1.06
CA ASN A 276 -6.12 5.17 -0.83
C ASN A 276 -6.12 6.05 0.44
N LEU A 277 -7.26 6.68 0.77
CA LEU A 277 -7.41 7.40 2.03
C LEU A 277 -7.30 6.46 3.25
N PHE A 278 -7.87 5.24 3.17
CA PHE A 278 -7.63 4.22 4.22
C PHE A 278 -6.16 3.84 4.31
N ASN A 279 -5.52 3.62 3.17
CA ASN A 279 -4.11 3.29 3.15
C ASN A 279 -3.24 4.40 3.77
N ALA A 280 -3.60 5.67 3.60
CA ALA A 280 -2.89 6.77 4.22
C ALA A 280 -2.94 6.74 5.76
N SER A 281 -3.97 6.13 6.36
CA SER A 281 -4.02 5.94 7.81
C SER A 281 -2.93 5.01 8.37
N GLN A 282 -2.24 4.26 7.52
CA GLN A 282 -1.05 3.48 7.91
C GLN A 282 0.02 4.36 8.57
N ALA A 283 0.12 5.64 8.20
CA ALA A 283 1.06 6.57 8.84
C ALA A 283 0.74 6.76 10.34
N ALA A 284 -0.55 6.90 10.68
CA ALA A 284 -0.97 7.01 12.09
C ALA A 284 -0.76 5.69 12.86
N PHE A 285 -1.07 4.54 12.25
CA PHE A 285 -0.79 3.24 12.86
C PHE A 285 0.72 3.01 13.00
N GLY A 286 1.53 3.43 12.03
CA GLY A 286 2.98 3.40 12.09
C GLY A 286 3.52 4.22 13.26
N ALA A 287 2.99 5.42 13.48
CA ALA A 287 3.35 6.26 14.63
C ALA A 287 2.98 5.61 15.97
N ILE A 288 1.77 5.04 16.08
CA ILE A 288 1.34 4.32 17.29
C ILE A 288 2.27 3.12 17.57
N THR A 289 2.59 2.33 16.56
CA THR A 289 3.48 1.17 16.71
C THR A 289 4.91 1.59 17.03
N GLY A 290 5.38 2.72 16.53
CA GLY A 290 6.64 3.35 16.90
C GLY A 290 6.76 3.57 18.42
N VAL A 291 5.73 4.15 19.01
CA VAL A 291 5.68 4.37 20.48
C VAL A 291 5.53 3.05 21.25
N VAL A 292 4.58 2.21 20.86
CA VAL A 292 4.20 1.02 21.65
C VAL A 292 5.21 -0.13 21.52
N ILE A 293 5.74 -0.35 20.32
CA ILE A 293 6.63 -1.49 20.03
C ILE A 293 8.10 -1.09 20.12
N PHE A 294 8.45 0.08 19.58
CA PHE A 294 9.84 0.54 19.51
C PHE A 294 10.22 1.52 20.62
N ALA A 295 9.29 1.79 21.57
CA ALA A 295 9.47 2.71 22.69
C ALA A 295 9.96 4.11 22.25
N GLU A 296 9.54 4.56 21.05
CA GLU A 296 9.85 5.90 20.56
C GLU A 296 9.13 6.95 21.42
N PRO A 297 9.74 8.12 21.69
CA PRO A 297 9.08 9.17 22.46
C PRO A 297 7.88 9.72 21.69
N ALA A 298 6.72 9.78 22.35
CA ALA A 298 5.53 10.40 21.78
C ALA A 298 5.73 11.93 21.66
N SER A 299 5.72 12.45 20.45
CA SER A 299 5.81 13.89 20.23
C SER A 299 4.42 14.53 20.14
N PRO A 300 4.27 15.84 20.45
CA PRO A 300 3.01 16.55 20.23
C PRO A 300 2.54 16.51 18.78
N TRP A 301 3.48 16.52 17.82
CA TRP A 301 3.21 16.42 16.39
C TRP A 301 2.63 15.05 16.02
N MET A 302 3.10 13.98 16.65
CA MET A 302 2.57 12.64 16.46
C MET A 302 1.10 12.57 16.92
N ILE A 303 0.80 13.09 18.11
CA ILE A 303 -0.58 13.13 18.63
C ILE A 303 -1.49 13.97 17.70
N ALA A 304 -1.04 15.14 17.29
CA ALA A 304 -1.79 16.01 16.38
C ALA A 304 -2.05 15.31 15.03
N GLY A 305 -1.05 14.65 14.46
CA GLY A 305 -1.17 13.91 13.21
C GLY A 305 -2.13 12.72 13.31
N ILE A 306 -2.09 11.94 14.39
CA ILE A 306 -3.07 10.86 14.65
C ILE A 306 -4.49 11.42 14.71
N LEU A 307 -4.71 12.52 15.46
CA LEU A 307 -6.02 13.16 15.56
C LEU A 307 -6.51 13.66 14.18
N LEU A 308 -5.65 14.28 13.39
CA LEU A 308 -5.98 14.70 12.02
C LEU A 308 -6.35 13.52 11.12
N THR A 309 -5.64 12.38 11.25
CA THR A 309 -5.99 11.14 10.52
C THR A 309 -7.40 10.69 10.88
N VAL A 310 -7.71 10.62 12.17
CA VAL A 310 -9.05 10.21 12.65
C VAL A 310 -10.13 11.15 12.13
N VAL A 311 -9.91 12.47 12.22
CA VAL A 311 -10.84 13.49 11.70
C VAL A 311 -11.06 13.32 10.21
N GLY A 312 -9.99 13.17 9.42
CA GLY A 312 -10.06 12.92 7.97
C GLY A 312 -10.90 11.70 7.62
N LEU A 313 -10.69 10.57 8.30
CA LEU A 313 -11.46 9.34 8.07
C LEU A 313 -12.93 9.48 8.50
N VAL A 314 -13.22 10.19 9.60
CA VAL A 314 -14.60 10.44 10.05
C VAL A 314 -15.36 11.33 9.06
N ILE A 315 -14.72 12.38 8.53
CA ILE A 315 -15.31 13.24 7.49
C ILE A 315 -15.66 12.43 6.25
N MET A 316 -14.79 11.51 5.84
CA MET A 316 -15.02 10.65 4.68
C MET A 316 -16.22 9.71 4.89
N LYS A 317 -16.36 9.14 6.10
CA LYS A 317 -17.43 8.17 6.43
C LYS A 317 -18.82 8.82 6.51
N ARG A 318 -18.91 10.08 6.91
CA ARG A 318 -20.20 10.75 7.12
C ARG A 318 -20.91 10.98 5.76
N LYS A 319 -21.99 10.23 5.50
CA LYS A 319 -22.97 10.51 4.44
C LYS A 319 -23.91 11.63 4.87
#